data_3a16e46d4a283985a8dacb20e6087ed6
#
_entry.id   3a16e46d4a283985a8dacb20e6087ed6
#
_cell.length_a   1.000
_cell.length_b   1.000
_cell.length_c   1.000
_cell.angle_alpha   90.00
_cell.angle_beta   90.00
_cell.angle_gamma   90.00
#
_symmetry.space_group_name_H-M   'P 1'
#
loop_
_entity.id
_entity.type
_entity.pdbx_description
1 polymer ?
#
loop_
_entity_poly.entity_id
_entity_poly.type
_entity_poly.pdbx_seq_one_letter_code
_entity_poly.pdbx_strand_id
1 'polypeptide(L)'
;MAREPKLLLFGQDTAGGVDAGGDVDCWGGVLGVTKGLYSKYGDRVIDAPPTEMAYVGAAVGAALSGVPVVAEVPFIDFMGVCFDQLLNQAAKIRYMFGGMAEIPLVIRTMVGAGINGAAQHSQMLTSLFTHIPGLKVVCSSTSYDAKGLMIEAIRDKDPVIFCEPKAFYEMTGPVPEAPYTVPFGTAQHVREGRDVSIITYGPMVPRALEAATQLAKAGVEAEIIDLRTLSPLDLGVVLQSVEKTGRLVAVDEAYPCCNIATDIMAQVVEKRFSSLKSAPQMVSAPHTPVPFSPLLEEAYIPGATQIVAAVKRAMGHKA
;
A
#
# COMPACT_ATOMS: atom_id res chain seq x y z
N MET A 1 -2.75 -18.15 10.52
CA MET A 1 -2.79 -18.71 11.88
C MET A 1 -3.07 -20.22 11.88
N ALA A 2 -4.08 -20.76 11.18
CA ALA A 2 -4.33 -22.21 11.15
C ALA A 2 -3.16 -23.02 10.54
N ARG A 3 -2.50 -22.48 9.52
CA ARG A 3 -1.37 -23.10 8.81
C ARG A 3 0.00 -22.71 9.35
N GLU A 4 0.04 -21.68 10.17
CA GLU A 4 1.25 -21.18 10.85
C GLU A 4 0.96 -21.12 12.34
N PRO A 5 1.25 -22.23 13.08
CA PRO A 5 0.91 -22.34 14.50
C PRO A 5 1.63 -21.36 15.41
N LYS A 6 2.80 -20.85 14.99
CA LYS A 6 3.59 -19.88 15.76
C LYS A 6 3.20 -18.43 15.50
N LEU A 7 2.37 -18.17 14.48
CA LEU A 7 2.00 -16.80 14.10
C LEU A 7 1.24 -16.10 15.23
N LEU A 8 1.78 -14.97 15.66
CA LEU A 8 1.13 -14.04 16.59
C LEU A 8 0.51 -12.85 15.83
N LEU A 9 -0.59 -12.35 16.37
CA LEU A 9 -1.22 -11.10 15.94
C LEU A 9 -1.18 -10.12 17.10
N PHE A 10 -0.57 -8.96 16.90
CA PHE A 10 -0.62 -7.82 17.84
C PHE A 10 -1.46 -6.71 17.24
N GLY A 11 -2.25 -6.04 18.06
CA GLY A 11 -3.00 -4.85 17.61
C GLY A 11 -3.87 -4.29 18.72
N GLN A 12 -4.47 -3.15 18.44
CA GLN A 12 -5.41 -2.49 19.34
C GLN A 12 -6.81 -3.06 19.10
N ASP A 13 -7.54 -3.37 20.15
CA ASP A 13 -8.91 -3.92 20.14
C ASP A 13 -9.06 -5.22 19.31
N THR A 14 -7.99 -5.98 19.14
CA THR A 14 -7.98 -7.21 18.32
C THR A 14 -8.59 -8.42 19.04
N ALA A 15 -8.55 -8.43 20.38
CA ALA A 15 -9.09 -9.49 21.22
C ALA A 15 -10.38 -9.10 21.98
N GLY A 16 -10.99 -7.97 21.59
CA GLY A 16 -12.25 -7.52 22.17
C GLY A 16 -12.23 -6.12 22.77
N GLY A 17 -11.05 -5.55 23.03
CA GLY A 17 -10.87 -4.25 23.65
C GLY A 17 -11.05 -4.26 25.16
N VAL A 18 -10.57 -3.20 25.82
CA VAL A 18 -10.53 -3.07 27.29
C VAL A 18 -11.93 -3.08 27.93
N ASP A 19 -12.91 -2.55 27.23
CA ASP A 19 -14.29 -2.39 27.72
C ASP A 19 -15.29 -3.37 27.09
N ALA A 20 -14.81 -4.49 26.56
CA ALA A 20 -15.65 -5.46 25.84
C ALA A 20 -16.70 -6.17 26.74
N GLY A 21 -16.72 -5.91 28.05
CA GLY A 21 -17.75 -6.39 28.98
C GLY A 21 -17.90 -7.90 29.05
N GLY A 22 -16.84 -8.65 28.71
CA GLY A 22 -16.87 -10.11 28.61
C GLY A 22 -17.27 -10.64 27.24
N ASP A 23 -17.69 -9.77 26.30
CA ASP A 23 -17.95 -10.13 24.90
C ASP A 23 -16.63 -10.03 24.11
N VAL A 24 -15.79 -11.03 24.29
CA VAL A 24 -14.49 -11.13 23.60
C VAL A 24 -14.70 -11.20 22.08
N ASP A 25 -13.75 -10.61 21.32
CA ASP A 25 -13.77 -10.61 19.86
C ASP A 25 -14.85 -9.73 19.23
N CYS A 26 -15.51 -8.87 20.03
CA CYS A 26 -16.60 -8.01 19.56
C CYS A 26 -16.12 -6.95 18.56
N TRP A 27 -14.88 -6.44 18.72
CA TRP A 27 -14.31 -5.41 17.86
C TRP A 27 -13.59 -6.02 16.66
N GLY A 28 -12.60 -6.86 16.87
CA GLY A 28 -11.78 -7.44 15.79
C GLY A 28 -10.84 -6.44 15.16
N GLY A 29 -10.22 -5.59 15.96
CA GLY A 29 -9.45 -4.44 15.54
C GLY A 29 -10.33 -3.22 15.22
N VAL A 30 -9.71 -2.07 14.94
CA VAL A 30 -10.40 -0.77 14.76
C VAL A 30 -11.49 -0.81 13.67
N LEU A 31 -11.30 -1.60 12.60
CA LEU A 31 -12.27 -1.77 11.50
C LEU A 31 -12.78 -3.22 11.34
N GLY A 32 -12.70 -4.02 12.38
CA GLY A 32 -13.29 -5.36 12.40
C GLY A 32 -12.59 -6.42 11.55
N VAL A 33 -11.39 -6.16 11.03
CA VAL A 33 -10.69 -7.06 10.10
C VAL A 33 -10.24 -8.36 10.77
N THR A 34 -9.91 -8.33 12.05
CA THR A 34 -9.45 -9.49 12.84
C THR A 34 -10.57 -10.17 13.61
N LYS A 35 -11.82 -9.75 13.42
CA LYS A 35 -13.00 -10.32 14.10
C LYS A 35 -13.08 -11.84 13.89
N GLY A 36 -13.33 -12.58 14.98
CA GLY A 36 -13.38 -14.04 14.97
C GLY A 36 -12.01 -14.73 15.13
N LEU A 37 -10.89 -13.98 15.13
CA LEU A 37 -9.58 -14.59 15.30
C LEU A 37 -9.29 -14.91 16.77
N TYR A 38 -9.65 -14.03 17.70
CA TYR A 38 -9.41 -14.27 19.12
C TYR A 38 -10.19 -15.47 19.64
N SER A 39 -11.49 -15.56 19.37
CA SER A 39 -12.31 -16.70 19.76
C SER A 39 -11.79 -18.05 19.20
N LYS A 40 -11.08 -18.01 18.05
CA LYS A 40 -10.55 -19.21 17.40
C LYS A 40 -9.11 -19.56 17.81
N TYR A 41 -8.28 -18.56 18.13
CA TYR A 41 -6.84 -18.76 18.32
C TYR A 41 -6.32 -18.31 19.67
N GLY A 42 -7.18 -17.73 20.54
CA GLY A 42 -6.88 -17.37 21.93
C GLY A 42 -5.65 -16.48 22.07
N ASP A 43 -4.76 -16.83 22.96
CA ASP A 43 -3.56 -16.07 23.36
C ASP A 43 -2.60 -15.73 22.22
N ARG A 44 -2.84 -16.22 21.02
CA ARG A 44 -2.07 -15.82 19.83
C ARG A 44 -2.56 -14.52 19.18
N VAL A 45 -3.70 -14.02 19.63
CA VAL A 45 -4.23 -12.70 19.27
C VAL A 45 -4.10 -11.82 20.51
N ILE A 46 -3.25 -10.83 20.46
CA ILE A 46 -2.78 -10.06 21.62
C ILE A 46 -3.26 -8.64 21.49
N ASP A 47 -4.12 -8.22 22.42
CA ASP A 47 -4.47 -6.81 22.56
C ASP A 47 -3.28 -6.02 23.11
N ALA A 48 -2.98 -4.94 22.42
CA ALA A 48 -1.99 -3.98 22.84
C ALA A 48 -2.66 -2.67 23.25
N PRO A 49 -2.21 -2.04 24.33
CA PRO A 49 -2.61 -0.67 24.61
C PRO A 49 -2.13 0.27 23.51
N PRO A 50 -2.71 1.46 23.29
CA PRO A 50 -2.30 2.41 22.26
C PRO A 50 -0.90 2.98 22.57
N THR A 51 0.11 2.15 22.34
CA THR A 51 1.55 2.39 22.59
C THR A 51 2.34 1.73 21.45
N GLU A 52 2.20 2.24 20.24
CA GLU A 52 2.76 1.64 19.03
C GLU A 52 4.26 1.35 19.14
N MET A 53 5.01 2.24 19.80
CA MET A 53 6.44 2.03 20.04
C MET A 53 6.70 0.75 20.85
N ALA A 54 5.89 0.47 21.86
CA ALA A 54 6.07 -0.68 22.73
C ALA A 54 5.69 -1.99 22.04
N TYR A 55 4.48 -2.09 21.47
CA TYR A 55 4.03 -3.36 20.90
C TYR A 55 4.69 -3.67 19.56
N VAL A 56 5.03 -2.67 18.73
CA VAL A 56 5.83 -2.89 17.52
C VAL A 56 7.25 -3.32 17.88
N GLY A 57 7.84 -2.72 18.93
CA GLY A 57 9.13 -3.18 19.46
C GLY A 57 9.09 -4.63 19.96
N ALA A 58 8.02 -5.00 20.67
CA ALA A 58 7.80 -6.40 21.08
C ALA A 58 7.63 -7.34 19.88
N ALA A 59 6.91 -6.90 18.83
CA ALA A 59 6.75 -7.65 17.59
C ALA A 59 8.09 -7.87 16.87
N VAL A 60 8.96 -6.86 16.79
CA VAL A 60 10.33 -6.99 16.26
C VAL A 60 11.14 -8.01 17.07
N GLY A 61 11.09 -7.94 18.41
CA GLY A 61 11.78 -8.89 19.29
C GLY A 61 11.28 -10.33 19.13
N ALA A 62 9.97 -10.52 19.01
CA ALA A 62 9.37 -11.83 18.75
C ALA A 62 9.80 -12.38 17.39
N ALA A 63 9.76 -11.55 16.34
CA ALA A 63 10.19 -11.94 14.99
C ALA A 63 11.69 -12.33 14.98
N LEU A 64 12.55 -11.57 15.63
CA LEU A 64 13.96 -11.88 15.78
C LEU A 64 14.20 -13.21 16.52
N SER A 65 13.27 -13.59 17.40
CA SER A 65 13.30 -14.87 18.12
C SER A 65 12.72 -16.05 17.29
N GLY A 66 12.40 -15.82 16.01
CA GLY A 66 11.89 -16.83 15.09
C GLY A 66 10.38 -17.09 15.19
N VAL A 67 9.63 -16.14 15.73
CA VAL A 67 8.17 -16.18 15.79
C VAL A 67 7.60 -15.23 14.73
N PRO A 68 6.88 -15.70 13.72
CA PRO A 68 6.23 -14.82 12.75
C PRO A 68 5.19 -13.95 13.45
N VAL A 69 5.16 -12.67 13.08
CA VAL A 69 4.23 -11.70 13.70
C VAL A 69 3.53 -10.87 12.62
N VAL A 70 2.22 -10.69 12.79
CA VAL A 70 1.47 -9.60 12.17
C VAL A 70 1.17 -8.59 13.27
N ALA A 71 1.65 -7.36 13.13
CA ALA A 71 1.33 -6.27 14.04
C ALA A 71 0.49 -5.23 13.29
N GLU A 72 -0.68 -4.93 13.84
CA GLU A 72 -1.56 -3.89 13.30
C GLU A 72 -1.21 -2.54 13.92
N VAL A 73 -0.83 -1.58 13.08
CA VAL A 73 -0.84 -0.16 13.41
C VAL A 73 -2.01 0.46 12.64
N PRO A 74 -3.10 0.87 13.30
CA PRO A 74 -4.37 1.16 12.63
C PRO A 74 -4.27 2.14 11.48
N PHE A 75 -3.45 3.19 11.62
CA PHE A 75 -3.24 4.20 10.56
C PHE A 75 -1.76 4.41 10.33
N ILE A 76 -1.36 4.54 9.07
CA ILE A 76 0.04 4.81 8.69
C ILE A 76 0.55 6.10 9.34
N ASP A 77 -0.35 7.03 9.62
CA ASP A 77 -0.10 8.29 10.32
C ASP A 77 0.57 8.06 11.69
N PHE A 78 0.18 6.98 12.39
CA PHE A 78 0.69 6.64 13.73
C PHE A 78 2.00 5.85 13.69
N MET A 79 2.45 5.40 12.52
CA MET A 79 3.74 4.74 12.40
C MET A 79 4.92 5.66 12.74
N GLY A 80 4.68 6.99 12.77
CA GLY A 80 5.65 7.95 13.30
C GLY A 80 6.02 7.71 14.75
N VAL A 81 5.11 7.18 15.59
CA VAL A 81 5.36 6.87 17.02
C VAL A 81 6.30 5.69 17.19
N CYS A 82 6.26 4.70 16.27
CA CYS A 82 7.10 3.50 16.30
C CYS A 82 8.17 3.50 15.19
N PHE A 83 8.54 4.68 14.68
CA PHE A 83 9.42 4.80 13.52
C PHE A 83 10.81 4.20 13.76
N ASP A 84 11.38 4.37 14.96
CA ASP A 84 12.69 3.77 15.31
C ASP A 84 12.66 2.24 15.23
N GLN A 85 11.59 1.61 15.74
CA GLN A 85 11.43 0.15 15.69
C GLN A 85 11.42 -0.39 14.27
N LEU A 86 10.94 0.39 13.32
CA LEU A 86 10.91 0.03 11.90
C LEU A 86 12.22 0.41 11.19
N LEU A 87 12.65 1.69 11.33
CA LEU A 87 13.81 2.24 10.62
C LEU A 87 15.14 1.62 11.08
N ASN A 88 15.37 1.56 12.37
CA ASN A 88 16.65 1.18 12.94
C ASN A 88 16.71 -0.28 13.40
N GLN A 89 15.58 -0.84 13.82
CA GLN A 89 15.52 -2.23 14.29
C GLN A 89 15.10 -3.19 13.17
N ALA A 90 13.83 -3.24 12.81
CA ALA A 90 13.33 -4.21 11.84
C ALA A 90 14.10 -4.19 10.52
N ALA A 91 14.31 -3.00 9.94
CA ALA A 91 14.95 -2.86 8.64
C ALA A 91 16.46 -3.17 8.63
N LYS A 92 17.16 -3.05 9.75
CA LYS A 92 18.63 -3.10 9.80
C LYS A 92 19.21 -4.35 10.45
N ILE A 93 18.47 -5.00 11.34
CA ILE A 93 18.99 -6.13 12.14
C ILE A 93 19.56 -7.22 11.23
N ARG A 94 18.86 -7.63 10.18
CA ARG A 94 19.38 -8.65 9.26
C ARG A 94 20.73 -8.28 8.66
N TYR A 95 20.89 -7.02 8.21
CA TYR A 95 22.15 -6.54 7.67
C TYR A 95 23.25 -6.50 8.73
N MET A 96 22.95 -5.96 9.91
CA MET A 96 23.91 -5.86 11.01
C MET A 96 24.40 -7.23 11.51
N PHE A 97 23.57 -8.25 11.40
CA PHE A 97 23.91 -9.63 11.78
C PHE A 97 24.42 -10.47 10.59
N GLY A 98 24.91 -9.82 9.52
CA GLY A 98 25.53 -10.50 8.39
C GLY A 98 24.58 -11.43 7.62
N GLY A 99 23.28 -11.15 7.63
CA GLY A 99 22.26 -11.96 6.96
C GLY A 99 21.73 -13.15 7.74
N MET A 100 22.29 -13.44 8.93
CA MET A 100 21.86 -14.60 9.73
C MET A 100 20.52 -14.42 10.44
N ALA A 101 20.14 -13.19 10.76
CA ALA A 101 18.87 -12.89 11.39
C ALA A 101 17.74 -12.85 10.36
N GLU A 102 16.60 -13.44 10.71
CA GLU A 102 15.34 -13.29 9.97
C GLU A 102 14.37 -12.47 10.81
N ILE A 103 13.58 -11.62 10.16
CA ILE A 103 12.58 -10.77 10.82
C ILE A 103 11.24 -11.00 10.11
N PRO A 104 10.57 -12.13 10.31
CA PRO A 104 9.27 -12.44 9.72
C PRO A 104 8.17 -11.60 10.38
N LEU A 105 8.14 -10.32 10.02
CA LEU A 105 7.26 -9.30 10.58
C LEU A 105 6.43 -8.64 9.48
N VAL A 106 5.11 -8.64 9.65
CA VAL A 106 4.20 -7.84 8.84
C VAL A 106 3.66 -6.71 9.70
N ILE A 107 3.87 -5.48 9.27
CA ILE A 107 3.16 -4.32 9.82
C ILE A 107 1.98 -4.05 8.90
N ARG A 108 0.78 -4.32 9.38
CA ARG A 108 -0.47 -4.06 8.68
C ARG A 108 -0.98 -2.68 9.07
N THR A 109 -1.25 -1.83 8.09
CA THR A 109 -1.65 -0.44 8.34
C THR A 109 -2.60 0.09 7.27
N MET A 110 -3.52 0.93 7.68
CA MET A 110 -4.44 1.63 6.79
C MET A 110 -3.81 2.87 6.18
N VAL A 111 -4.11 3.14 4.91
CA VAL A 111 -3.57 4.27 4.15
C VAL A 111 -4.66 5.02 3.39
N GLY A 112 -4.36 6.27 3.06
CA GLY A 112 -5.16 7.08 2.14
C GLY A 112 -6.38 7.74 2.75
N ALA A 113 -7.03 8.59 1.98
CA ALA A 113 -8.27 9.27 2.30
C ALA A 113 -9.53 8.44 1.92
N GLY A 114 -10.72 9.01 2.00
CA GLY A 114 -11.97 8.40 1.51
C GLY A 114 -12.94 7.92 2.59
N ILE A 115 -12.65 8.17 3.88
CA ILE A 115 -13.60 7.87 4.98
C ILE A 115 -13.82 9.05 5.91
N ASN A 116 -13.48 10.27 5.49
CA ASN A 116 -13.54 11.48 6.29
C ASN A 116 -12.74 11.41 7.59
N GLY A 117 -11.56 10.80 7.53
CA GLY A 117 -10.67 10.62 8.68
C GLY A 117 -9.86 11.86 9.05
N ALA A 118 -9.95 12.94 8.28
CA ALA A 118 -9.21 14.20 8.45
C ALA A 118 -7.68 14.05 8.41
N ALA A 119 -6.97 15.08 8.84
CA ALA A 119 -5.54 15.28 8.62
C ALA A 119 -4.61 14.22 9.25
N GLN A 120 -5.04 13.60 10.35
CA GLN A 120 -4.21 12.69 11.15
C GLN A 120 -4.55 11.21 10.93
N HIS A 121 -5.53 10.89 10.05
CA HIS A 121 -6.01 9.52 9.82
C HIS A 121 -6.20 9.20 8.33
N SER A 122 -5.65 10.02 7.43
CA SER A 122 -5.95 9.91 6.00
C SER A 122 -4.76 10.08 5.08
N GLN A 123 -3.54 10.11 5.62
CA GLN A 123 -2.37 10.34 4.81
C GLN A 123 -1.97 9.11 4.00
N MET A 124 -1.37 9.33 2.83
CA MET A 124 -0.71 8.32 2.01
C MET A 124 0.81 8.47 2.19
N LEU A 125 1.38 7.79 3.20
CA LEU A 125 2.79 7.95 3.59
C LEU A 125 3.68 6.77 3.15
N THR A 126 3.25 6.01 2.15
CA THR A 126 3.96 4.82 1.67
C THR A 126 5.43 5.11 1.32
N SER A 127 5.71 6.26 0.75
CA SER A 127 7.07 6.65 0.31
C SER A 127 8.06 6.82 1.47
N LEU A 128 7.62 7.13 2.68
CA LEU A 128 8.51 7.15 3.85
C LEU A 128 9.16 5.79 4.10
N PHE A 129 8.41 4.71 3.84
CA PHE A 129 8.88 3.34 4.10
C PHE A 129 9.61 2.73 2.91
N THR A 130 9.27 3.12 1.67
CA THR A 130 10.03 2.69 0.48
C THR A 130 11.44 3.28 0.45
N HIS A 131 11.64 4.43 1.11
CA HIS A 131 12.95 5.06 1.24
C HIS A 131 13.90 4.29 2.18
N ILE A 132 13.39 3.36 2.99
CA ILE A 132 14.16 2.67 4.03
C ILE A 132 14.69 1.33 3.49
N PRO A 133 16.00 1.18 3.23
CA PRO A 133 16.57 -0.11 2.84
C PRO A 133 16.36 -1.17 3.93
N GLY A 134 15.84 -2.33 3.51
CA GLY A 134 15.53 -3.46 4.37
C GLY A 134 14.04 -3.61 4.69
N LEU A 135 13.17 -2.67 4.26
CA LEU A 135 11.72 -2.83 4.29
C LEU A 135 11.18 -3.19 2.92
N LYS A 136 10.22 -4.11 2.88
CA LYS A 136 9.34 -4.32 1.74
C LYS A 136 8.06 -3.52 1.99
N VAL A 137 7.49 -2.95 0.92
CA VAL A 137 6.27 -2.14 1.01
C VAL A 137 5.30 -2.58 -0.07
N VAL A 138 4.11 -2.96 0.31
CA VAL A 138 3.05 -3.40 -0.61
C VAL A 138 1.77 -2.62 -0.34
N CYS A 139 0.96 -2.44 -1.39
CA CYS A 139 -0.35 -1.81 -1.28
C CYS A 139 -1.34 -2.58 -2.16
N SER A 140 -2.38 -3.15 -1.55
CA SER A 140 -3.39 -3.93 -2.27
C SER A 140 -4.36 -3.03 -3.04
N SER A 141 -4.74 -3.46 -4.24
CA SER A 141 -5.72 -2.76 -5.09
C SER A 141 -7.04 -3.50 -5.22
N THR A 142 -7.06 -4.79 -4.90
CA THR A 142 -8.24 -5.67 -5.00
C THR A 142 -8.31 -6.65 -3.83
N SER A 143 -9.47 -7.26 -3.60
CA SER A 143 -9.62 -8.34 -2.61
C SER A 143 -8.73 -9.55 -2.92
N TYR A 144 -8.49 -9.83 -4.21
CA TYR A 144 -7.54 -10.86 -4.65
C TYR A 144 -6.13 -10.53 -4.20
N ASP A 145 -5.67 -9.28 -4.46
CA ASP A 145 -4.32 -8.85 -4.08
C ASP A 145 -4.16 -8.82 -2.56
N ALA A 146 -5.17 -8.34 -1.83
CA ALA A 146 -5.13 -8.29 -0.37
C ALA A 146 -4.86 -9.68 0.24
N LYS A 147 -5.56 -10.73 -0.22
CA LYS A 147 -5.31 -12.11 0.25
C LYS A 147 -3.95 -12.63 -0.22
N GLY A 148 -3.62 -12.48 -1.49
CA GLY A 148 -2.40 -13.05 -2.07
C GLY A 148 -1.13 -12.42 -1.52
N LEU A 149 -1.09 -11.09 -1.42
CA LEU A 149 0.03 -10.34 -0.86
C LEU A 149 0.18 -10.57 0.66
N MET A 150 -0.95 -10.68 1.41
CA MET A 150 -0.88 -10.95 2.85
C MET A 150 -0.31 -12.35 3.14
N ILE A 151 -0.70 -13.36 2.35
CA ILE A 151 -0.14 -14.72 2.51
C ILE A 151 1.35 -14.72 2.16
N GLU A 152 1.76 -13.97 1.14
CA GLU A 152 3.17 -13.81 0.78
C GLU A 152 3.93 -13.10 1.90
N ALA A 153 3.39 -11.99 2.44
CA ALA A 153 3.99 -11.22 3.51
C ALA A 153 4.23 -12.05 4.79
N ILE A 154 3.25 -12.87 5.19
CA ILE A 154 3.39 -13.75 6.38
C ILE A 154 4.49 -14.81 6.19
N ARG A 155 4.78 -15.19 4.95
CA ARG A 155 5.82 -16.20 4.62
C ARG A 155 7.19 -15.59 4.36
N ASP A 156 7.26 -14.27 4.27
CA ASP A 156 8.52 -13.58 4.02
C ASP A 156 9.41 -13.61 5.28
N LYS A 157 10.69 -13.59 5.05
CA LYS A 157 11.72 -13.62 6.10
C LYS A 157 12.20 -12.22 6.48
N ASP A 158 11.75 -11.20 5.75
CA ASP A 158 12.09 -9.79 5.93
C ASP A 158 10.83 -9.00 6.32
N PRO A 159 10.99 -7.84 6.97
CA PRO A 159 9.85 -7.04 7.40
C PRO A 159 9.09 -6.43 6.21
N VAL A 160 7.76 -6.55 6.26
CA VAL A 160 6.84 -6.06 5.23
C VAL A 160 5.91 -5.02 5.84
N ILE A 161 5.84 -3.84 5.22
CA ILE A 161 4.79 -2.84 5.46
C ILE A 161 3.64 -3.14 4.50
N PHE A 162 2.53 -3.60 5.05
CA PHE A 162 1.35 -3.99 4.30
C PHE A 162 0.30 -2.87 4.37
N CYS A 163 0.19 -2.11 3.28
CA CYS A 163 -0.69 -0.96 3.20
C CYS A 163 -2.07 -1.36 2.68
N GLU A 164 -3.11 -1.03 3.41
CA GLU A 164 -4.51 -1.29 3.08
C GLU A 164 -5.24 0.03 2.83
N PRO A 165 -5.70 0.30 1.59
CA PRO A 165 -6.51 1.49 1.34
C PRO A 165 -7.83 1.44 2.11
N LYS A 166 -8.08 2.40 2.98
CA LYS A 166 -9.31 2.48 3.80
C LYS A 166 -10.58 2.49 2.95
N ALA A 167 -10.53 3.20 1.83
CA ALA A 167 -11.66 3.29 0.91
C ALA A 167 -12.10 1.92 0.33
N PHE A 168 -11.32 0.85 0.54
CA PHE A 168 -11.60 -0.48 -0.02
C PHE A 168 -12.18 -1.49 0.97
N TYR A 169 -12.34 -1.15 2.26
CA TYR A 169 -12.82 -2.13 3.24
C TYR A 169 -14.22 -2.66 2.95
N GLU A 170 -15.08 -1.85 2.33
CA GLU A 170 -16.41 -2.28 1.88
C GLU A 170 -16.42 -2.88 0.46
N MET A 171 -15.27 -2.88 -0.22
CA MET A 171 -15.17 -3.39 -1.59
C MET A 171 -15.13 -4.92 -1.59
N THR A 172 -16.01 -5.54 -2.36
CA THR A 172 -16.06 -6.97 -2.55
C THR A 172 -15.54 -7.38 -3.93
N GLY A 173 -14.97 -8.56 -4.03
CA GLY A 173 -14.47 -9.09 -5.30
C GLY A 173 -14.25 -10.60 -5.27
N PRO A 174 -14.04 -11.22 -6.42
CA PRO A 174 -13.77 -12.65 -6.50
C PRO A 174 -12.44 -12.99 -5.85
N VAL A 175 -12.46 -13.91 -4.90
CA VAL A 175 -11.27 -14.43 -4.20
C VAL A 175 -11.32 -15.94 -4.18
N PRO A 176 -10.33 -16.67 -4.73
CA PRO A 176 -10.26 -18.12 -4.64
C PRO A 176 -10.23 -18.60 -3.18
N GLU A 177 -10.93 -19.68 -2.86
CA GLU A 177 -10.89 -20.28 -1.52
C GLU A 177 -9.52 -20.87 -1.21
N ALA A 178 -8.93 -21.54 -2.20
CA ALA A 178 -7.58 -22.10 -2.05
C ALA A 178 -6.54 -21.00 -1.73
N PRO A 179 -5.50 -21.32 -0.97
CA PRO A 179 -4.42 -20.39 -0.73
C PRO A 179 -3.60 -20.19 -2.00
N TYR A 180 -3.24 -18.94 -2.26
CA TYR A 180 -2.32 -18.52 -3.31
C TYR A 180 -1.50 -17.35 -2.78
N THR A 181 -0.41 -17.03 -3.45
CA THR A 181 0.39 -15.84 -3.19
C THR A 181 0.43 -14.95 -4.43
N VAL A 182 0.66 -13.67 -4.19
CA VAL A 182 1.06 -12.70 -5.22
C VAL A 182 2.50 -12.34 -4.91
N PRO A 183 3.47 -12.71 -5.77
CA PRO A 183 4.88 -12.47 -5.51
C PRO A 183 5.19 -10.96 -5.44
N PHE A 184 6.05 -10.58 -4.51
CA PHE A 184 6.54 -9.21 -4.43
C PHE A 184 7.40 -8.82 -5.64
N GLY A 185 7.38 -7.55 -6.00
CA GLY A 185 8.09 -7.07 -7.18
C GLY A 185 7.46 -7.49 -8.51
N THR A 186 6.18 -7.86 -8.52
CA THR A 186 5.43 -8.22 -9.72
C THR A 186 4.24 -7.30 -9.89
N ALA A 187 4.33 -6.36 -10.83
CA ALA A 187 3.24 -5.48 -11.21
C ALA A 187 2.18 -6.20 -12.06
N GLN A 188 0.99 -5.64 -12.15
CA GLN A 188 -0.11 -6.17 -12.95
C GLN A 188 -0.49 -5.23 -14.09
N HIS A 189 -0.60 -5.77 -15.31
CA HIS A 189 -1.31 -5.12 -16.39
C HIS A 189 -2.81 -5.21 -16.11
N VAL A 190 -3.41 -4.09 -15.67
CA VAL A 190 -4.84 -4.00 -15.37
C VAL A 190 -5.64 -3.70 -16.64
N ARG A 191 -5.03 -2.98 -17.55
CA ARG A 191 -5.59 -2.67 -18.87
C ARG A 191 -4.48 -2.57 -19.90
N GLU A 192 -4.65 -3.21 -21.02
CA GLU A 192 -3.78 -3.03 -22.19
C GLU A 192 -4.07 -1.71 -22.91
N GLY A 193 -3.00 -1.09 -23.44
CA GLY A 193 -3.08 0.16 -24.20
C GLY A 193 -1.83 0.38 -25.03
N ARG A 194 -1.84 1.39 -25.89
CA ARG A 194 -0.74 1.69 -26.82
C ARG A 194 -0.35 3.17 -26.88
N ASP A 195 -1.16 4.06 -26.35
CA ASP A 195 -1.00 5.50 -26.56
C ASP A 195 -0.33 6.20 -25.38
N VAL A 196 -0.56 5.73 -24.16
CA VAL A 196 -0.01 6.27 -22.90
C VAL A 196 0.03 5.19 -21.84
N SER A 197 1.07 5.19 -21.00
CA SER A 197 1.18 4.38 -19.79
C SER A 197 0.72 5.17 -18.58
N ILE A 198 -0.28 4.66 -17.86
CA ILE A 198 -0.71 5.13 -16.56
C ILE A 198 -0.18 4.16 -15.51
N ILE A 199 0.76 4.64 -14.70
CA ILE A 199 1.41 3.83 -13.65
C ILE A 199 0.87 4.27 -12.31
N THR A 200 0.34 3.33 -11.52
CA THR A 200 -0.32 3.64 -10.26
C THR A 200 -0.38 2.43 -9.33
N TYR A 201 -1.01 2.58 -8.17
CA TYR A 201 -1.23 1.52 -7.19
C TYR A 201 -2.41 1.84 -6.26
N GLY A 202 -2.87 0.85 -5.53
CA GLY A 202 -3.86 0.98 -4.46
C GLY A 202 -5.11 1.75 -4.89
N PRO A 203 -5.51 2.80 -4.14
CA PRO A 203 -6.78 3.48 -4.35
C PRO A 203 -6.87 4.22 -5.70
N MET A 204 -5.74 4.45 -6.36
CA MET A 204 -5.74 5.14 -7.65
C MET A 204 -5.99 4.22 -8.84
N VAL A 205 -5.94 2.90 -8.68
CA VAL A 205 -6.22 1.94 -9.77
C VAL A 205 -7.66 2.06 -10.30
N PRO A 206 -8.72 2.08 -9.49
CA PRO A 206 -10.08 2.30 -9.98
C PRO A 206 -10.25 3.68 -10.66
N ARG A 207 -9.62 4.73 -10.12
CA ARG A 207 -9.66 6.08 -10.72
C ARG A 207 -8.98 6.11 -12.09
N ALA A 208 -7.88 5.36 -12.26
CA ALA A 208 -7.21 5.19 -13.55
C ALA A 208 -8.06 4.42 -14.57
N LEU A 209 -8.77 3.36 -14.14
CA LEU A 209 -9.70 2.61 -14.99
C LEU A 209 -10.87 3.46 -15.46
N GLU A 210 -11.43 4.29 -14.58
CA GLU A 210 -12.46 5.26 -14.94
C GLU A 210 -11.95 6.26 -15.97
N ALA A 211 -10.76 6.84 -15.74
CA ALA A 211 -10.11 7.74 -16.68
C ALA A 211 -9.87 7.09 -18.05
N ALA A 212 -9.36 5.85 -18.07
CA ALA A 212 -9.15 5.11 -19.31
C ALA A 212 -10.44 4.84 -20.07
N THR A 213 -11.55 4.62 -19.37
CA THR A 213 -12.88 4.48 -19.99
C THR A 213 -13.34 5.77 -20.67
N GLN A 214 -13.06 6.92 -20.06
CA GLN A 214 -13.36 8.22 -20.66
C GLN A 214 -12.44 8.51 -21.85
N LEU A 215 -11.14 8.19 -21.75
CA LEU A 215 -10.14 8.36 -22.81
C LEU A 215 -10.45 7.51 -24.04
N ALA A 216 -10.88 6.26 -23.85
CA ALA A 216 -11.24 5.37 -24.95
C ALA A 216 -12.38 5.93 -25.82
N LYS A 217 -13.36 6.64 -25.24
CA LYS A 217 -14.40 7.35 -25.98
C LYS A 217 -13.84 8.47 -26.87
N ALA A 218 -12.66 8.98 -26.53
CA ALA A 218 -11.94 9.98 -27.29
C ALA A 218 -10.86 9.37 -28.22
N GLY A 219 -10.83 8.04 -28.36
CA GLY A 219 -9.88 7.34 -29.23
C GLY A 219 -8.48 7.17 -28.65
N VAL A 220 -8.29 7.34 -27.33
CA VAL A 220 -7.00 7.17 -26.66
C VAL A 220 -7.00 5.88 -25.84
N GLU A 221 -6.12 4.93 -26.21
CA GLU A 221 -5.97 3.64 -25.54
C GLU A 221 -4.86 3.69 -24.50
N ALA A 222 -5.27 3.93 -23.24
CA ALA A 222 -4.37 3.97 -22.09
C ALA A 222 -4.08 2.57 -21.56
N GLU A 223 -2.78 2.26 -21.38
CA GLU A 223 -2.32 1.11 -20.63
C GLU A 223 -2.30 1.47 -19.15
N ILE A 224 -2.74 0.55 -18.28
CA ILE A 224 -2.73 0.74 -16.82
C ILE A 224 -1.91 -0.36 -16.19
N ILE A 225 -0.89 0.04 -15.43
CA ILE A 225 -0.06 -0.83 -14.61
C ILE A 225 -0.35 -0.54 -13.14
N ASP A 226 -0.77 -1.59 -12.42
CA ASP A 226 -0.85 -1.59 -10.98
C ASP A 226 0.45 -2.16 -10.39
N LEU A 227 1.16 -1.34 -9.64
CA LEU A 227 2.45 -1.71 -9.06
C LEU A 227 2.35 -2.79 -7.99
N ARG A 228 1.28 -2.82 -7.16
CA ARG A 228 1.08 -3.74 -6.02
C ARG A 228 2.20 -3.69 -4.99
N THR A 229 3.44 -3.79 -5.44
CA THR A 229 4.66 -3.71 -4.62
C THR A 229 5.39 -2.41 -4.93
N LEU A 230 5.63 -1.62 -3.89
CA LEU A 230 6.30 -0.33 -4.00
C LEU A 230 7.80 -0.45 -3.66
N SER A 231 8.16 -1.46 -2.85
CA SER A 231 9.54 -1.86 -2.56
C SER A 231 9.56 -3.39 -2.32
N PRO A 232 10.26 -4.18 -3.16
CA PRO A 232 10.94 -3.81 -4.40
C PRO A 232 9.97 -3.43 -5.53
N LEU A 233 10.31 -2.39 -6.30
CA LEU A 233 9.50 -1.94 -7.44
C LEU A 233 9.75 -2.81 -8.67
N ASP A 234 8.69 -3.19 -9.39
CA ASP A 234 8.80 -3.80 -10.73
C ASP A 234 9.07 -2.74 -11.80
N LEU A 235 10.26 -2.18 -11.74
CA LEU A 235 10.69 -1.16 -12.70
C LEU A 235 10.74 -1.70 -14.13
N GLY A 236 10.99 -3.01 -14.31
CA GLY A 236 11.07 -3.63 -15.64
C GLY A 236 9.79 -3.46 -16.44
N VAL A 237 8.65 -3.77 -15.83
CA VAL A 237 7.33 -3.63 -16.46
C VAL A 237 7.01 -2.16 -16.75
N VAL A 238 7.34 -1.23 -15.85
CA VAL A 238 7.16 0.21 -16.06
C VAL A 238 7.95 0.69 -17.29
N LEU A 239 9.23 0.33 -17.39
CA LEU A 239 10.09 0.74 -18.49
C LEU A 239 9.62 0.14 -19.84
N GLN A 240 9.18 -1.12 -19.85
CA GLN A 240 8.63 -1.76 -21.06
C GLN A 240 7.34 -1.08 -21.52
N SER A 241 6.44 -0.75 -20.58
CA SER A 241 5.20 -0.02 -20.89
C SER A 241 5.49 1.34 -21.54
N VAL A 242 6.41 2.10 -20.93
CA VAL A 242 6.79 3.43 -21.47
C VAL A 242 7.51 3.31 -22.82
N GLU A 243 8.32 2.30 -23.03
CA GLU A 243 8.98 2.05 -24.31
C GLU A 243 7.95 1.77 -25.42
N LYS A 244 6.89 1.02 -25.11
CA LYS A 244 5.78 0.72 -26.02
C LYS A 244 4.95 1.98 -26.35
N THR A 245 4.56 2.77 -25.36
CA THR A 245 3.62 3.87 -25.53
C THR A 245 4.30 5.21 -25.86
N GLY A 246 5.48 5.43 -25.33
CA GLY A 246 6.25 6.67 -25.42
C GLY A 246 5.74 7.79 -24.50
N ARG A 247 4.78 7.54 -23.62
CA ARG A 247 4.18 8.56 -22.74
C ARG A 247 3.92 7.98 -21.37
N LEU A 248 4.20 8.77 -20.33
CA LEU A 248 4.02 8.39 -18.93
C LEU A 248 3.11 9.37 -18.21
N VAL A 249 2.11 8.84 -17.52
CA VAL A 249 1.36 9.51 -16.46
C VAL A 249 1.51 8.67 -15.20
N ALA A 250 2.22 9.20 -14.21
CA ALA A 250 2.37 8.56 -12.89
C ALA A 250 1.33 9.13 -11.91
N VAL A 251 0.56 8.26 -11.28
CA VAL A 251 -0.57 8.65 -10.42
C VAL A 251 -0.36 8.12 -9.01
N ASP A 252 -0.42 9.00 -8.03
CA ASP A 252 -0.24 8.69 -6.61
C ASP A 252 -1.15 9.57 -5.75
N GLU A 253 -1.82 9.02 -4.76
CA GLU A 253 -2.62 9.80 -3.81
C GLU A 253 -1.75 10.58 -2.81
N ALA A 254 -0.47 10.24 -2.68
CA ALA A 254 0.47 10.93 -1.81
C ALA A 254 0.69 12.39 -2.19
N TYR A 255 1.29 13.15 -1.29
CA TYR A 255 1.75 14.53 -1.57
C TYR A 255 2.74 14.55 -2.74
N PRO A 256 2.84 15.69 -3.46
CA PRO A 256 3.65 15.75 -4.69
C PRO A 256 5.17 15.65 -4.44
N CYS A 257 5.63 15.90 -3.20
CA CYS A 257 7.04 15.85 -2.87
C CYS A 257 7.47 14.44 -2.46
N CYS A 258 8.52 13.90 -3.07
CA CYS A 258 9.16 12.63 -2.68
C CYS A 258 8.18 11.43 -2.64
N ASN A 259 7.20 11.39 -3.52
CA ASN A 259 6.26 10.28 -3.63
C ASN A 259 6.74 9.23 -4.66
N ILE A 260 6.04 8.11 -4.76
CA ILE A 260 6.38 7.02 -5.67
C ILE A 260 6.33 7.48 -7.14
N ALA A 261 5.37 8.35 -7.50
CA ALA A 261 5.27 8.87 -8.85
C ALA A 261 6.52 9.68 -9.26
N THR A 262 7.08 10.49 -8.36
CA THR A 262 8.31 11.25 -8.65
C THR A 262 9.52 10.35 -8.86
N ASP A 263 9.65 9.28 -8.07
CA ASP A 263 10.73 8.30 -8.22
C ASP A 263 10.62 7.55 -9.55
N ILE A 264 9.42 7.09 -9.91
CA ILE A 264 9.14 6.44 -11.21
C ILE A 264 9.50 7.36 -12.36
N MET A 265 9.06 8.63 -12.31
CA MET A 265 9.35 9.59 -13.35
C MET A 265 10.86 9.82 -13.52
N ALA A 266 11.60 9.94 -12.40
CA ALA A 266 13.05 10.10 -12.42
C ALA A 266 13.74 8.90 -13.07
N GLN A 267 13.37 7.68 -12.67
CA GLN A 267 13.95 6.44 -13.21
C GLN A 267 13.61 6.22 -14.70
N VAL A 268 12.40 6.57 -15.13
CA VAL A 268 12.01 6.51 -16.54
C VAL A 268 12.80 7.52 -17.36
N VAL A 269 12.93 8.75 -16.89
CA VAL A 269 13.74 9.78 -17.58
C VAL A 269 15.21 9.35 -17.66
N GLU A 270 15.78 8.81 -16.59
CA GLU A 270 17.17 8.33 -16.60
C GLU A 270 17.37 7.19 -17.61
N LYS A 271 16.46 6.21 -17.64
CA LYS A 271 16.68 4.94 -18.35
C LYS A 271 16.03 4.84 -19.72
N ARG A 272 15.04 5.68 -20.02
CA ARG A 272 14.22 5.63 -21.25
C ARG A 272 13.92 7.01 -21.84
N PHE A 273 14.79 8.01 -21.61
CA PHE A 273 14.59 9.36 -22.13
C PHE A 273 14.30 9.39 -23.64
N SER A 274 15.08 8.62 -24.41
CA SER A 274 14.91 8.55 -25.87
C SER A 274 13.60 7.92 -26.35
N SER A 275 12.90 7.18 -25.51
CA SER A 275 11.59 6.58 -25.81
C SER A 275 10.44 7.55 -25.56
N LEU A 276 10.68 8.63 -24.79
CA LEU A 276 9.65 9.58 -24.42
C LEU A 276 9.29 10.52 -25.57
N LYS A 277 8.01 10.58 -25.91
CA LYS A 277 7.43 11.50 -26.92
C LYS A 277 6.96 12.81 -26.30
N SER A 278 6.86 12.87 -24.98
CA SER A 278 6.48 14.06 -24.22
C SER A 278 7.07 14.01 -22.81
N ALA A 279 7.08 15.14 -22.10
CA ALA A 279 7.44 15.17 -20.69
C ALA A 279 6.47 14.28 -19.88
N PRO A 280 6.98 13.43 -18.97
CA PRO A 280 6.16 12.68 -18.03
C PRO A 280 5.23 13.60 -17.23
N GLN A 281 4.03 13.13 -16.96
CA GLN A 281 3.04 13.87 -16.15
C GLN A 281 2.83 13.19 -14.82
N MET A 282 2.67 13.99 -13.78
CA MET A 282 2.29 13.51 -12.45
C MET A 282 0.86 13.95 -12.11
N VAL A 283 0.12 13.05 -11.48
CA VAL A 283 -1.15 13.35 -10.81
C VAL A 283 -0.99 12.94 -9.36
N SER A 284 -1.14 13.89 -8.44
CA SER A 284 -1.02 13.67 -7.00
C SER A 284 -2.03 14.54 -6.24
N ALA A 285 -2.24 14.22 -4.97
CA ALA A 285 -3.00 15.09 -4.09
C ALA A 285 -2.28 16.46 -3.91
N PRO A 286 -3.00 17.52 -3.54
CA PRO A 286 -2.38 18.81 -3.24
C PRO A 286 -1.48 18.70 -1.98
N HIS A 287 -0.45 19.54 -1.89
CA HIS A 287 0.44 19.57 -0.72
C HIS A 287 -0.21 20.33 0.45
N THR A 288 -1.27 19.75 0.96
CA THR A 288 -2.05 20.28 2.12
C THR A 288 -2.48 19.10 3.01
N PRO A 289 -2.76 19.33 4.31
CA PRO A 289 -3.40 18.31 5.13
C PRO A 289 -4.75 17.87 4.53
N VAL A 290 -5.11 16.60 4.77
CA VAL A 290 -6.39 16.04 4.30
C VAL A 290 -7.55 16.69 5.06
N PRO A 291 -8.56 17.22 4.37
CA PRO A 291 -9.69 17.87 5.03
C PRO A 291 -10.68 16.85 5.61
N PHE A 292 -11.45 17.31 6.63
CA PHE A 292 -12.50 16.49 7.26
C PHE A 292 -13.82 16.48 6.46
N SER A 293 -14.18 17.62 5.85
CA SER A 293 -15.44 17.73 5.10
C SER A 293 -15.46 16.76 3.92
N PRO A 294 -16.53 15.94 3.74
CA PRO A 294 -16.63 15.00 2.62
C PRO A 294 -16.44 15.64 1.24
N LEU A 295 -17.00 16.82 1.03
CA LEU A 295 -16.85 17.55 -0.24
C LEU A 295 -15.41 18.02 -0.48
N LEU A 296 -14.70 18.40 0.57
CA LEU A 296 -13.32 18.83 0.46
C LEU A 296 -12.38 17.62 0.35
N GLU A 297 -12.68 16.51 1.03
CA GLU A 297 -11.91 15.27 0.90
C GLU A 297 -12.02 14.69 -0.52
N GLU A 298 -13.22 14.68 -1.12
CA GLU A 298 -13.38 14.24 -2.52
C GLU A 298 -12.64 15.18 -3.49
N ALA A 299 -12.62 16.49 -3.23
CA ALA A 299 -11.85 17.43 -4.03
C ALA A 299 -10.33 17.30 -3.83
N TYR A 300 -9.89 16.80 -2.69
CA TYR A 300 -8.48 16.54 -2.37
C TYR A 300 -7.96 15.29 -3.08
N ILE A 301 -8.75 14.22 -3.14
CA ILE A 301 -8.33 12.93 -3.74
C ILE A 301 -8.21 13.09 -5.26
N PRO A 302 -7.07 12.69 -5.88
CA PRO A 302 -6.93 12.70 -7.32
C PRO A 302 -8.01 11.84 -8.01
N GLY A 303 -8.77 12.42 -8.91
CA GLY A 303 -9.87 11.75 -9.61
C GLY A 303 -9.59 11.47 -11.09
N ALA A 304 -10.51 10.79 -11.74
CA ALA A 304 -10.42 10.48 -13.17
C ALA A 304 -10.26 11.74 -14.05
N THR A 305 -10.87 12.85 -13.68
CA THR A 305 -10.77 14.13 -14.42
C THR A 305 -9.33 14.65 -14.47
N GLN A 306 -8.60 14.63 -13.34
CA GLN A 306 -7.21 15.05 -13.28
C GLN A 306 -6.31 14.12 -14.09
N ILE A 307 -6.57 12.81 -14.05
CA ILE A 307 -5.84 11.80 -14.84
C ILE A 307 -6.08 12.03 -16.33
N VAL A 308 -7.32 12.23 -16.77
CA VAL A 308 -7.66 12.54 -18.17
C VAL A 308 -6.96 13.82 -18.63
N ALA A 309 -6.95 14.87 -17.80
CA ALA A 309 -6.26 16.12 -18.12
C ALA A 309 -4.73 15.90 -18.27
N ALA A 310 -4.11 15.11 -17.40
CA ALA A 310 -2.70 14.77 -17.50
C ALA A 310 -2.38 13.96 -18.77
N VAL A 311 -3.22 12.99 -19.12
CA VAL A 311 -3.08 12.25 -20.39
C VAL A 311 -3.20 13.18 -21.59
N LYS A 312 -4.18 14.07 -21.62
CA LYS A 312 -4.31 15.05 -22.71
C LYS A 312 -3.06 15.91 -22.85
N ARG A 313 -2.46 16.40 -21.77
CA ARG A 313 -1.18 17.13 -21.80
C ARG A 313 -0.05 16.25 -22.38
N ALA A 314 0.05 14.98 -21.93
CA ALA A 314 1.04 14.04 -22.48
C ALA A 314 0.83 13.76 -23.97
N MET A 315 -0.39 13.84 -24.47
CA MET A 315 -0.73 13.70 -25.90
C MET A 315 -0.49 14.96 -26.71
N GLY A 316 -0.09 16.08 -26.09
CA GLY A 316 0.17 17.36 -26.77
C GLY A 316 -1.08 18.24 -26.95
N HIS A 317 -2.20 17.89 -26.35
CA HIS A 317 -3.37 18.76 -26.35
C HIS A 317 -3.20 19.87 -25.30
N LYS A 318 -3.52 21.12 -25.66
CA LYS A 318 -3.62 22.19 -24.64
C LYS A 318 -4.76 21.85 -23.70
N ALA A 319 -4.47 21.90 -22.39
CA ALA A 319 -5.47 21.70 -21.34
C ALA A 319 -6.49 22.83 -21.31
#